data_72af0a4e602b6ab32667591283c448fe
#
_entry.id   72af0a4e602b6ab32667591283c448fe
#
_cell.length_a   1.000
_cell.length_b   1.000
_cell.length_c   1.000
_cell.angle_alpha   90.00
_cell.angle_beta   90.00
_cell.angle_gamma   90.00
#
_symmetry.space_group_name_H-M   'P 1'
#
loop_
_entity.id
_entity.type
_entity.pdbx_description
1 polymer ?
#
loop_
_entity_poly.entity_id
_entity_poly.type
_entity_poly.pdbx_seq_one_letter_code
_entity_poly.pdbx_strand_id
1 'polypeptide(L)'
;MEIRLAKTAGFCFGVDRAVKLTYGLLDEGRKVATLGPLIHNPQTVEDLERRGALVADTPADVPAGYEVVIRSHGVPRSIYDELDARGCIYHDATCPFVKKIQKVASEAEAAGATLVVAGDVSHPEVQGIVGHTRGEVFVFSDLAQLKAWKGPSDPQKPIFAVAQTTFQVTKWQESSEFLKKAYTNARIFDTICNCLLYTSDAA
;
A
#
# COMPACT_ATOMS: atom_id res chain seq x y z
N MET A 1 -23.32 -20.18 24.52
CA MET A 1 -23.00 -19.25 23.42
C MET A 1 -22.48 -20.13 22.27
N GLU A 2 -23.14 -20.13 21.12
CA GLU A 2 -22.70 -20.89 19.94
C GLU A 2 -21.80 -19.96 19.11
N ILE A 3 -20.57 -20.37 18.81
CA ILE A 3 -19.65 -19.63 17.93
C ILE A 3 -19.65 -20.34 16.58
N ARG A 4 -20.04 -19.63 15.52
CA ARG A 4 -19.97 -20.13 14.15
C ARG A 4 -18.86 -19.38 13.41
N LEU A 5 -17.91 -20.13 12.88
CA LEU A 5 -16.86 -19.58 12.03
C LEU A 5 -17.34 -19.56 10.58
N ALA A 6 -17.21 -18.41 9.90
CA ALA A 6 -17.53 -18.32 8.48
C ALA A 6 -16.59 -19.22 7.66
N LYS A 7 -17.10 -19.90 6.63
CA LYS A 7 -16.30 -20.81 5.79
C LYS A 7 -15.16 -20.08 5.04
N THR A 8 -15.36 -18.80 4.77
CA THR A 8 -14.42 -17.94 4.05
C THR A 8 -13.66 -16.99 4.98
N ALA A 9 -13.73 -17.20 6.32
CA ALA A 9 -12.98 -16.41 7.27
C ALA A 9 -11.47 -16.59 7.05
N GLY A 10 -10.73 -15.48 6.94
CA GLY A 10 -9.29 -15.51 6.71
C GLY A 10 -8.73 -14.17 6.23
N PHE A 11 -7.50 -14.21 5.80
CA PHE A 11 -6.85 -13.05 5.19
C PHE A 11 -7.44 -12.75 3.81
N CYS A 12 -7.48 -11.47 3.43
CA CYS A 12 -7.79 -11.10 2.06
C CYS A 12 -6.72 -11.65 1.10
N PHE A 13 -7.04 -11.73 -0.19
CA PHE A 13 -6.16 -12.26 -1.22
C PHE A 13 -4.73 -11.68 -1.17
N GLY A 14 -4.59 -10.36 -1.02
CA GLY A 14 -3.27 -9.70 -1.01
C GLY A 14 -2.41 -10.09 0.18
N VAL A 15 -3.03 -10.16 1.38
CA VAL A 15 -2.36 -10.57 2.62
C VAL A 15 -2.04 -12.08 2.59
N ASP A 16 -2.98 -12.92 2.20
CA ASP A 16 -2.79 -14.38 2.11
C ASP A 16 -1.62 -14.74 1.17
N ARG A 17 -1.53 -14.05 0.02
CA ARG A 17 -0.42 -14.21 -0.92
C ARG A 17 0.94 -13.88 -0.29
N ALA A 18 1.03 -12.77 0.44
CA ALA A 18 2.27 -12.36 1.09
C ALA A 18 2.69 -13.34 2.19
N VAL A 19 1.74 -13.79 3.00
CA VAL A 19 1.96 -14.76 4.08
C VAL A 19 2.40 -16.12 3.50
N LYS A 20 1.70 -16.65 2.50
CA LYS A 20 2.05 -17.92 1.87
C LYS A 20 3.43 -17.89 1.20
N LEU A 21 3.76 -16.79 0.51
CA LEU A 21 5.07 -16.60 -0.08
C LEU A 21 6.18 -16.68 0.98
N THR A 22 6.00 -15.97 2.09
CA THR A 22 7.02 -15.94 3.16
C THR A 22 7.18 -17.28 3.83
N TYR A 23 6.08 -17.98 4.15
CA TYR A 23 6.16 -19.33 4.68
C TYR A 23 6.83 -20.31 3.71
N GLY A 24 6.50 -20.24 2.41
CA GLY A 24 7.11 -21.11 1.40
C GLY A 24 8.63 -20.93 1.32
N LEU A 25 9.13 -19.69 1.37
CA LEU A 25 10.57 -19.44 1.40
C LEU A 25 11.25 -20.00 2.67
N LEU A 26 10.60 -19.86 3.83
CA LEU A 26 11.11 -20.42 5.09
C LEU A 26 11.09 -21.95 5.08
N ASP A 27 10.05 -22.58 4.55
CA ASP A 27 9.91 -24.03 4.43
C ASP A 27 10.97 -24.61 3.46
N GLU A 28 11.42 -23.82 2.46
CA GLU A 28 12.56 -24.14 1.59
C GLU A 28 13.93 -23.97 2.28
N GLY A 29 13.96 -23.57 3.55
CA GLY A 29 15.18 -23.35 4.31
C GLY A 29 15.92 -22.04 3.96
N ARG A 30 15.27 -21.10 3.28
CA ARG A 30 15.86 -19.81 2.95
C ARG A 30 15.90 -18.90 4.17
N LYS A 31 16.90 -18.05 4.22
CA LYS A 31 16.97 -16.96 5.21
C LYS A 31 16.16 -15.80 4.69
N VAL A 32 15.09 -15.44 5.39
CA VAL A 32 14.12 -14.42 4.95
C VAL A 32 14.14 -13.21 5.87
N ALA A 33 14.18 -12.02 5.29
CA ALA A 33 13.93 -10.76 6.00
C ALA A 33 12.73 -10.06 5.39
N THR A 34 11.83 -9.50 6.22
CA THR A 34 10.74 -8.63 5.77
C THR A 34 11.11 -7.17 6.02
N LEU A 35 10.75 -6.26 5.11
CA LEU A 35 10.92 -4.83 5.32
C LEU A 35 9.72 -4.27 6.09
N GLY A 36 9.91 -4.14 7.41
CA GLY A 36 8.87 -3.92 8.38
C GLY A 36 7.95 -5.14 8.56
N PRO A 37 6.95 -5.06 9.46
CA PRO A 37 5.99 -6.14 9.65
C PRO A 37 5.30 -6.51 8.33
N LEU A 38 5.27 -7.80 8.00
CA LEU A 38 4.70 -8.30 6.73
C LEU A 38 3.23 -7.88 6.56
N ILE A 39 2.49 -7.91 7.66
CA ILE A 39 1.08 -7.56 7.77
C ILE A 39 0.78 -6.97 9.17
N HIS A 40 -0.39 -6.34 9.33
CA HIS A 40 -0.87 -5.82 10.63
C HIS A 40 -1.51 -6.92 11.49
N ASN A 41 -0.81 -8.04 11.70
CA ASN A 41 -1.25 -9.12 12.58
C ASN A 41 -0.06 -9.61 13.41
N PRO A 42 0.03 -9.21 14.71
CA PRO A 42 1.17 -9.55 15.56
C PRO A 42 1.41 -11.06 15.68
N GLN A 43 0.36 -11.86 15.80
CA GLN A 43 0.49 -13.32 15.94
C GLN A 43 1.16 -13.97 14.72
N THR A 44 0.81 -13.48 13.51
CA THR A 44 1.44 -13.97 12.28
C THR A 44 2.90 -13.51 12.18
N VAL A 45 3.20 -12.28 12.58
CA VAL A 45 4.58 -11.77 12.59
C VAL A 45 5.43 -12.57 13.58
N GLU A 46 4.96 -12.78 14.81
CA GLU A 46 5.64 -13.60 15.82
C GLU A 46 5.83 -15.06 15.37
N ASP A 47 4.88 -15.65 14.62
CA ASP A 47 5.04 -16.98 14.08
C ASP A 47 6.12 -17.05 13.00
N LEU A 48 6.18 -16.06 12.12
CA LEU A 48 7.24 -15.95 11.11
C LEU A 48 8.62 -15.79 11.76
N GLU A 49 8.74 -14.94 12.80
CA GLU A 49 9.99 -14.76 13.55
C GLU A 49 10.43 -16.06 14.26
N ARG A 50 9.49 -16.78 14.88
CA ARG A 50 9.79 -18.11 15.48
C ARG A 50 10.28 -19.12 14.45
N ARG A 51 9.88 -19.00 13.19
CA ARG A 51 10.37 -19.84 12.06
C ARG A 51 11.67 -19.32 11.45
N GLY A 52 12.21 -18.20 11.96
CA GLY A 52 13.51 -17.66 11.55
C GLY A 52 13.45 -16.51 10.57
N ALA A 53 12.26 -15.92 10.32
CA ALA A 53 12.19 -14.65 9.59
C ALA A 53 12.73 -13.50 10.46
N LEU A 54 13.43 -12.56 9.82
CA LEU A 54 13.89 -11.33 10.43
C LEU A 54 12.97 -10.19 10.00
N VAL A 55 12.58 -9.31 10.92
CA VAL A 55 11.95 -8.04 10.57
C VAL A 55 13.04 -6.96 10.56
N ALA A 56 13.29 -6.38 9.39
CA ALA A 56 14.26 -5.30 9.18
C ALA A 56 13.52 -4.00 8.89
N ASP A 57 14.00 -2.88 9.42
CA ASP A 57 13.36 -1.58 9.17
C ASP A 57 13.75 -1.00 7.81
N THR A 58 15.00 -1.21 7.41
CA THR A 58 15.57 -0.71 6.15
C THR A 58 16.34 -1.82 5.41
N PRO A 59 16.61 -1.67 4.10
CA PRO A 59 17.48 -2.59 3.38
C PRO A 59 18.90 -2.71 3.99
N ALA A 60 19.36 -1.65 4.68
CA ALA A 60 20.67 -1.63 5.33
C ALA A 60 20.75 -2.60 6.54
N ASP A 61 19.62 -2.87 7.18
CA ASP A 61 19.53 -3.75 8.34
C ASP A 61 19.43 -5.23 7.95
N VAL A 62 19.30 -5.52 6.66
CA VAL A 62 19.22 -6.90 6.16
C VAL A 62 20.60 -7.53 6.11
N PRO A 63 20.84 -8.64 6.85
CA PRO A 63 22.14 -9.31 6.84
C PRO A 63 22.44 -9.97 5.48
N ALA A 64 23.71 -10.11 5.16
CA ALA A 64 24.15 -10.81 3.96
C ALA A 64 23.61 -12.24 3.90
N GLY A 65 23.15 -12.64 2.72
CA GLY A 65 22.60 -13.98 2.48
C GLY A 65 21.13 -14.15 2.88
N TYR A 66 20.45 -13.08 3.30
CA TYR A 66 19.00 -13.06 3.45
C TYR A 66 18.32 -12.64 2.15
N GLU A 67 17.18 -13.26 1.86
CA GLU A 67 16.26 -12.83 0.80
C GLU A 67 15.20 -11.93 1.40
N VAL A 68 14.90 -10.82 0.72
CA VAL A 68 13.98 -9.79 1.23
C VAL A 68 12.56 -10.06 0.73
N VAL A 69 11.58 -10.03 1.62
CA VAL A 69 10.16 -10.01 1.24
C VAL A 69 9.61 -8.60 1.46
N ILE A 70 9.17 -7.95 0.37
CA ILE A 70 8.47 -6.68 0.43
C ILE A 70 7.03 -6.93 0.87
N ARG A 71 6.62 -6.26 1.93
CA ARG A 71 5.29 -6.41 2.56
C ARG A 71 4.11 -6.09 1.62
N SER A 72 2.91 -6.55 1.98
CA SER A 72 1.68 -6.35 1.17
C SER A 72 1.32 -4.89 0.90
N HIS A 73 1.72 -3.96 1.75
CA HIS A 73 1.52 -2.51 1.61
C HIS A 73 2.42 -1.87 0.54
N GLY A 74 3.43 -2.59 0.08
CA GLY A 74 4.47 -2.04 -0.78
C GLY A 74 5.44 -1.11 -0.06
N VAL A 75 6.39 -0.61 -0.81
CA VAL A 75 7.43 0.33 -0.34
C VAL A 75 7.64 1.43 -1.38
N PRO A 76 8.26 2.57 -1.02
CA PRO A 76 8.70 3.59 -1.97
C PRO A 76 9.65 3.05 -3.04
N ARG A 77 9.70 3.70 -4.21
CA ARG A 77 10.61 3.33 -5.31
C ARG A 77 12.07 3.30 -4.88
N SER A 78 12.49 4.24 -4.03
CA SER A 78 13.85 4.31 -3.50
C SER A 78 14.30 3.05 -2.77
N ILE A 79 13.37 2.29 -2.19
CA ILE A 79 13.69 1.02 -1.52
C ILE A 79 14.07 -0.05 -2.54
N TYR A 80 13.39 -0.10 -3.70
CA TYR A 80 13.77 -1.01 -4.79
C TYR A 80 15.16 -0.64 -5.33
N ASP A 81 15.40 0.66 -5.56
CA ASP A 81 16.69 1.15 -6.04
C ASP A 81 17.83 0.78 -5.06
N GLU A 82 17.57 0.87 -3.75
CA GLU A 82 18.52 0.47 -2.72
C GLU A 82 18.75 -1.04 -2.68
N LEU A 83 17.71 -1.86 -2.76
CA LEU A 83 17.82 -3.32 -2.81
C LEU A 83 18.64 -3.77 -4.02
N ASP A 84 18.39 -3.17 -5.19
CA ASP A 84 19.13 -3.44 -6.43
C ASP A 84 20.60 -3.04 -6.30
N ALA A 85 20.87 -1.84 -5.76
CA ALA A 85 22.23 -1.35 -5.54
C ALA A 85 23.05 -2.22 -4.57
N ARG A 86 22.39 -2.86 -3.62
CA ARG A 86 23.00 -3.80 -2.66
C ARG A 86 23.11 -5.23 -3.19
N GLY A 87 22.54 -5.51 -4.36
CA GLY A 87 22.48 -6.87 -4.92
C GLY A 87 21.62 -7.84 -4.10
N CYS A 88 20.62 -7.34 -3.39
CA CYS A 88 19.70 -8.15 -2.60
C CYS A 88 18.76 -8.94 -3.52
N ILE A 89 18.58 -10.23 -3.23
CA ILE A 89 17.46 -10.98 -3.81
C ILE A 89 16.21 -10.56 -3.08
N TYR A 90 15.16 -10.14 -3.80
CA TYR A 90 13.91 -9.77 -3.15
C TYR A 90 12.68 -10.33 -3.86
N HIS A 91 11.64 -10.55 -3.08
CA HIS A 91 10.33 -11.06 -3.48
C HIS A 91 9.29 -9.98 -3.20
N ASP A 92 8.70 -9.44 -4.23
CA ASP A 92 7.72 -8.37 -4.08
C ASP A 92 6.32 -8.95 -3.81
N ALA A 93 5.94 -8.95 -2.52
CA ALA A 93 4.62 -9.37 -2.07
C ALA A 93 3.59 -8.22 -2.03
N THR A 94 3.91 -7.05 -2.58
CA THR A 94 2.96 -5.93 -2.69
C THR A 94 1.64 -6.39 -3.30
N CYS A 95 0.53 -6.07 -2.65
CA CYS A 95 -0.80 -6.40 -3.13
C CYS A 95 -1.04 -5.80 -4.53
N PRO A 96 -1.60 -6.55 -5.50
CA PRO A 96 -1.88 -6.03 -6.85
C PRO A 96 -2.74 -4.77 -6.86
N PHE A 97 -3.67 -4.62 -5.91
CA PHE A 97 -4.47 -3.39 -5.77
C PHE A 97 -3.61 -2.20 -5.37
N VAL A 98 -2.65 -2.39 -4.46
CA VAL A 98 -1.68 -1.35 -4.09
C VAL A 98 -0.75 -1.02 -5.27
N LYS A 99 -0.26 -2.03 -6.00
CA LYS A 99 0.56 -1.80 -7.21
C LYS A 99 -0.16 -0.97 -8.26
N LYS A 100 -1.48 -1.16 -8.42
CA LYS A 100 -2.29 -0.34 -9.32
C LYS A 100 -2.24 1.15 -8.92
N ILE A 101 -2.30 1.45 -7.61
CA ILE A 101 -2.23 2.83 -7.12
C ILE A 101 -0.83 3.41 -7.31
N GLN A 102 0.21 2.64 -7.00
CA GLN A 102 1.60 3.03 -7.24
C GLN A 102 1.87 3.34 -8.72
N LYS A 103 1.26 2.57 -9.63
CA LYS A 103 1.32 2.85 -11.06
C LYS A 103 0.66 4.19 -11.41
N VAL A 104 -0.53 4.49 -10.84
CA VAL A 104 -1.19 5.79 -11.02
C VAL A 104 -0.31 6.93 -10.51
N ALA A 105 0.39 6.76 -9.37
CA ALA A 105 1.33 7.75 -8.87
C ALA A 105 2.48 8.03 -9.85
N SER A 106 3.03 6.98 -10.46
CA SER A 106 4.07 7.13 -11.50
C SER A 106 3.52 7.75 -12.79
N GLU A 107 2.28 7.43 -13.16
CA GLU A 107 1.61 8.05 -14.32
C GLU A 107 1.31 9.53 -14.06
N ALA A 108 0.99 9.93 -12.82
CA ALA A 108 0.83 11.33 -12.43
C ALA A 108 2.13 12.12 -12.62
N GLU A 109 3.28 11.55 -12.19
CA GLU A 109 4.60 12.14 -12.43
C GLU A 109 4.86 12.35 -13.92
N ALA A 110 4.66 11.31 -14.74
CA ALA A 110 4.88 11.37 -16.16
C ALA A 110 3.97 12.39 -16.88
N ALA A 111 2.76 12.61 -16.36
CA ALA A 111 1.80 13.59 -16.88
C ALA A 111 2.02 15.02 -16.33
N GLY A 112 2.99 15.23 -15.45
CA GLY A 112 3.17 16.50 -14.73
C GLY A 112 1.98 16.86 -13.83
N ALA A 113 1.19 15.86 -13.43
CA ALA A 113 0.00 16.02 -12.59
C ALA A 113 0.34 16.13 -11.10
N THR A 114 -0.53 16.78 -10.34
CA THR A 114 -0.51 16.70 -8.88
C THR A 114 -1.22 15.43 -8.44
N LEU A 115 -0.55 14.61 -7.64
CA LEU A 115 -1.14 13.42 -7.03
C LEU A 115 -1.88 13.80 -5.75
N VAL A 116 -3.17 13.51 -5.68
CA VAL A 116 -4.02 13.73 -4.50
C VAL A 116 -4.40 12.38 -3.91
N VAL A 117 -4.01 12.13 -2.66
CA VAL A 117 -4.18 10.84 -1.99
C VAL A 117 -5.10 10.99 -0.80
N ALA A 118 -6.24 10.30 -0.82
CA ALA A 118 -7.10 10.12 0.36
C ALA A 118 -6.55 8.99 1.22
N GLY A 119 -6.04 9.29 2.41
CA GLY A 119 -5.45 8.29 3.29
C GLY A 119 -4.76 8.90 4.51
N ASP A 120 -4.17 8.05 5.32
CA ASP A 120 -3.33 8.46 6.45
C ASP A 120 -1.87 8.59 5.99
N VAL A 121 -1.30 9.79 6.10
CA VAL A 121 0.08 10.08 5.69
C VAL A 121 1.11 9.22 6.41
N SER A 122 0.83 8.76 7.63
CA SER A 122 1.71 7.88 8.41
C SER A 122 1.59 6.40 8.02
N HIS A 123 0.54 6.03 7.29
CA HIS A 123 0.28 4.64 6.93
C HIS A 123 1.29 4.14 5.88
N PRO A 124 1.89 2.94 6.06
CA PRO A 124 2.88 2.38 5.14
C PRO A 124 2.44 2.30 3.67
N GLU A 125 1.16 2.02 3.40
CA GLU A 125 0.63 2.00 2.04
C GLU A 125 0.69 3.38 1.40
N VAL A 126 0.28 4.44 2.14
CA VAL A 126 0.30 5.81 1.64
C VAL A 126 1.73 6.28 1.40
N GLN A 127 2.66 5.98 2.31
CA GLN A 127 4.08 6.25 2.12
C GLN A 127 4.64 5.56 0.87
N GLY A 128 4.26 4.29 0.65
CA GLY A 128 4.58 3.54 -0.56
C GLY A 128 4.04 4.22 -1.82
N ILE A 129 2.77 4.66 -1.82
CA ILE A 129 2.14 5.35 -2.95
C ILE A 129 2.86 6.66 -3.26
N VAL A 130 3.04 7.51 -2.25
CA VAL A 130 3.72 8.81 -2.38
C VAL A 130 5.15 8.65 -2.88
N GLY A 131 5.86 7.62 -2.42
CA GLY A 131 7.22 7.31 -2.85
C GLY A 131 7.36 6.81 -4.30
N HIS A 132 6.26 6.64 -5.04
CA HIS A 132 6.28 6.30 -6.47
C HIS A 132 6.15 7.52 -7.40
N THR A 133 6.14 8.73 -6.86
CA THR A 133 6.20 9.98 -7.63
C THR A 133 7.22 10.93 -7.01
N ARG A 134 7.87 11.75 -7.85
CA ARG A 134 8.68 12.92 -7.47
C ARG A 134 7.91 14.21 -7.73
N GLY A 135 6.68 14.11 -8.25
CA GLY A 135 5.81 15.23 -8.53
C GLY A 135 5.20 15.83 -7.26
N GLU A 136 4.34 16.81 -7.47
CA GLU A 136 3.59 17.43 -6.40
C GLU A 136 2.55 16.46 -5.83
N VAL A 137 2.50 16.34 -4.49
CA VAL A 137 1.59 15.43 -3.79
C VAL A 137 0.84 16.20 -2.71
N PHE A 138 -0.46 15.91 -2.59
CA PHE A 138 -1.29 16.31 -1.45
C PHE A 138 -1.98 15.09 -0.85
N VAL A 139 -1.78 14.87 0.45
CA VAL A 139 -2.43 13.78 1.21
C VAL A 139 -3.45 14.37 2.16
N PHE A 140 -4.63 13.77 2.26
CA PHE A 140 -5.68 14.19 3.19
C PHE A 140 -6.39 12.99 3.81
N SER A 141 -6.86 13.12 5.05
CA SER A 141 -7.59 12.08 5.78
C SER A 141 -9.09 12.33 5.87
N ASP A 142 -9.54 13.56 5.58
CA ASP A 142 -10.94 13.96 5.64
C ASP A 142 -11.26 15.10 4.68
N LEU A 143 -12.57 15.31 4.46
CA LEU A 143 -13.08 16.33 3.53
C LEU A 143 -12.74 17.76 3.97
N ALA A 144 -12.55 18.02 5.27
CA ALA A 144 -12.20 19.35 5.76
C ALA A 144 -10.79 19.73 5.32
N GLN A 145 -9.83 18.82 5.45
CA GLN A 145 -8.47 19.01 4.94
C GLN A 145 -8.46 19.22 3.43
N LEU A 146 -9.24 18.42 2.69
CA LEU A 146 -9.36 18.58 1.23
C LEU A 146 -9.93 19.94 0.84
N LYS A 147 -10.95 20.43 1.53
CA LYS A 147 -11.55 21.77 1.30
C LYS A 147 -10.60 22.91 1.66
N ALA A 148 -9.72 22.71 2.63
CA ALA A 148 -8.70 23.68 3.02
C ALA A 148 -7.52 23.75 2.06
N TRP A 149 -7.33 22.72 1.22
CA TRP A 149 -6.27 22.70 0.23
C TRP A 149 -6.48 23.78 -0.83
N LYS A 150 -5.42 24.51 -1.16
CA LYS A 150 -5.45 25.64 -2.11
C LYS A 150 -5.36 25.23 -3.58
N GLY A 151 -5.33 23.92 -3.85
CA GLY A 151 -5.12 23.39 -5.19
C GLY A 151 -3.63 23.19 -5.53
N PRO A 152 -3.34 22.73 -6.74
CA PRO A 152 -1.98 22.58 -7.25
C PRO A 152 -1.22 23.91 -7.23
N SER A 153 0.11 23.83 -7.11
CA SER A 153 0.99 25.01 -7.21
C SER A 153 0.84 25.77 -8.52
N ASP A 154 0.52 25.07 -9.60
CA ASP A 154 0.08 25.62 -10.89
C ASP A 154 -1.36 25.15 -11.13
N PRO A 155 -2.34 26.07 -11.22
CA PRO A 155 -3.75 25.75 -11.46
C PRO A 155 -4.04 25.01 -12.77
N GLN A 156 -3.10 25.02 -13.73
CA GLN A 156 -3.24 24.30 -14.99
C GLN A 156 -2.83 22.83 -14.90
N LYS A 157 -2.10 22.44 -13.85
CA LYS A 157 -1.68 21.04 -13.67
C LYS A 157 -2.90 20.13 -13.55
N PRO A 158 -2.91 18.98 -14.24
CA PRO A 158 -3.90 17.93 -13.99
C PRO A 158 -3.83 17.43 -12.54
N ILE A 159 -4.95 16.97 -12.02
CA ILE A 159 -5.04 16.31 -10.72
C ILE A 159 -5.33 14.84 -10.94
N PHE A 160 -4.52 13.96 -10.36
CA PHE A 160 -4.77 12.52 -10.29
C PHE A 160 -5.11 12.18 -8.84
N ALA A 161 -6.36 11.77 -8.61
CA ALA A 161 -6.87 11.50 -7.27
C ALA A 161 -7.08 10.00 -7.06
N VAL A 162 -6.49 9.48 -5.99
CA VAL A 162 -6.55 8.09 -5.54
C VAL A 162 -6.92 8.01 -4.06
N ALA A 163 -7.39 6.86 -3.62
CA ALA A 163 -7.59 6.56 -2.20
C ALA A 163 -6.68 5.39 -1.78
N GLN A 164 -6.23 5.42 -0.54
CA GLN A 164 -5.70 4.24 0.14
C GLN A 164 -6.71 3.10 0.03
N THR A 165 -6.24 1.86 -0.18
CA THR A 165 -7.13 0.71 -0.45
C THR A 165 -8.19 0.47 0.63
N THR A 166 -7.89 0.82 1.87
CA THR A 166 -8.76 0.67 3.05
C THR A 166 -9.47 1.96 3.46
N PHE A 167 -9.42 3.01 2.63
CA PHE A 167 -10.10 4.27 2.95
C PHE A 167 -11.62 4.09 2.95
N GLN A 168 -12.32 4.87 3.78
CA GLN A 168 -13.77 4.74 3.94
C GLN A 168 -14.50 5.16 2.67
N VAL A 169 -15.35 4.27 2.13
CA VAL A 169 -16.06 4.44 0.84
C VAL A 169 -16.88 5.75 0.81
N THR A 170 -17.66 6.02 1.85
CA THR A 170 -18.50 7.23 1.92
C THR A 170 -17.67 8.50 1.91
N LYS A 171 -16.58 8.56 2.67
CA LYS A 171 -15.66 9.71 2.67
C LYS A 171 -14.98 9.90 1.31
N TRP A 172 -14.64 8.80 0.63
CA TRP A 172 -14.06 8.87 -0.70
C TRP A 172 -15.06 9.39 -1.74
N GLN A 173 -16.31 8.94 -1.68
CA GLN A 173 -17.37 9.42 -2.56
C GLN A 173 -17.58 10.94 -2.42
N GLU A 174 -17.74 11.43 -1.18
CA GLU A 174 -17.88 12.88 -0.89
C GLU A 174 -16.67 13.68 -1.39
N SER A 175 -15.47 13.17 -1.15
CA SER A 175 -14.20 13.80 -1.59
C SER A 175 -14.09 13.82 -3.13
N SER A 176 -14.47 12.73 -3.78
CA SER A 176 -14.46 12.62 -5.24
C SER A 176 -15.45 13.59 -5.90
N GLU A 177 -16.65 13.73 -5.32
CA GLU A 177 -17.63 14.70 -5.79
C GLU A 177 -17.16 16.14 -5.63
N PHE A 178 -16.53 16.44 -4.49
CA PHE A 178 -15.92 17.75 -4.27
C PHE A 178 -14.83 18.04 -5.31
N LEU A 179 -13.89 17.11 -5.52
CA LEU A 179 -12.82 17.28 -6.50
C LEU A 179 -13.35 17.50 -7.91
N LYS A 180 -14.36 16.74 -8.35
CA LYS A 180 -14.99 16.90 -9.67
C LYS A 180 -15.67 18.26 -9.85
N LYS A 181 -16.24 18.82 -8.77
CA LYS A 181 -16.89 20.13 -8.80
C LYS A 181 -15.88 21.29 -8.75
N ALA A 182 -14.81 21.12 -7.97
CA ALA A 182 -13.82 22.17 -7.74
C ALA A 182 -12.76 22.26 -8.87
N TYR A 183 -12.44 21.13 -9.52
CA TYR A 183 -11.34 21.02 -10.48
C TYR A 183 -11.79 20.31 -11.75
N THR A 184 -11.89 21.03 -12.86
CA THR A 184 -12.34 20.49 -14.17
C THR A 184 -11.33 19.53 -14.80
N ASN A 185 -10.06 19.60 -14.39
CA ASN A 185 -8.94 18.77 -14.86
C ASN A 185 -8.60 17.63 -13.90
N ALA A 186 -9.48 17.31 -12.93
CA ALA A 186 -9.29 16.21 -12.00
C ALA A 186 -9.71 14.86 -12.61
N ARG A 187 -8.81 13.88 -12.56
CA ARG A 187 -9.06 12.46 -12.87
C ARG A 187 -9.13 11.68 -11.57
N ILE A 188 -10.29 11.05 -11.34
CA ILE A 188 -10.56 10.26 -10.13
C ILE A 188 -10.40 8.78 -10.48
N PHE A 189 -9.59 8.06 -9.72
CA PHE A 189 -9.37 6.63 -9.90
C PHE A 189 -10.05 5.87 -8.76
N ASP A 190 -10.86 4.88 -9.09
CA ASP A 190 -11.45 4.00 -8.09
C ASP A 190 -10.41 2.97 -7.64
N THR A 191 -9.92 3.16 -6.42
CA THR A 191 -8.81 2.40 -5.85
C THR A 191 -9.12 1.74 -4.51
N ILE A 192 -10.30 1.94 -3.96
CA ILE A 192 -10.72 1.26 -2.73
C ILE A 192 -10.84 -0.24 -2.99
N CYS A 193 -10.29 -1.03 -2.06
CA CYS A 193 -10.33 -2.49 -2.15
C CYS A 193 -11.55 -3.05 -1.41
N ASN A 194 -12.39 -3.77 -2.15
CA ASN A 194 -13.57 -4.43 -1.59
C ASN A 194 -13.34 -5.94 -1.34
N CYS A 195 -12.09 -6.42 -1.35
CA CYS A 195 -11.78 -7.85 -1.25
C CYS A 195 -12.39 -8.54 -0.03
N LEU A 196 -12.39 -7.89 1.12
CA LEU A 196 -12.97 -8.46 2.35
C LEU A 196 -14.49 -8.56 2.29
N LEU A 197 -15.17 -7.72 1.52
CA LEU A 197 -16.63 -7.80 1.33
C LEU A 197 -17.05 -9.04 0.55
N TYR A 198 -16.16 -9.57 -0.31
CA TYR A 198 -16.41 -10.77 -1.09
C TYR A 198 -15.91 -12.06 -0.42
N THR A 199 -15.07 -11.97 0.61
CA THR A 199 -14.47 -13.11 1.29
C THR A 199 -15.02 -13.33 2.69
N SER A 200 -15.71 -12.36 3.28
CA SER A 200 -16.42 -12.50 4.54
C SER A 200 -17.90 -12.73 4.27
N ASP A 201 -18.48 -13.77 4.89
CA ASP A 201 -19.96 -13.96 4.95
C ASP A 201 -20.64 -12.88 5.82
N ALA A 202 -19.99 -11.76 6.03
CA ALA A 202 -20.51 -10.59 6.73
C ALA A 202 -21.37 -9.77 5.76
N ALA A 203 -22.47 -10.34 5.33
CA ALA A 203 -23.60 -9.63 4.77
C ALA A 203 -24.69 -9.53 5.83
#